data_e9814957aba67f2462564ed2956c1be2
#
_entry.id   e9814957aba67f2462564ed2956c1be2
#
_cell.length_a   1.000
_cell.length_b   1.000
_cell.length_c   1.000
_cell.angle_alpha   90.00
_cell.angle_beta   90.00
_cell.angle_gamma   90.00
#
_symmetry.space_group_name_H-M   'P 1'
#
loop_
_entity.id
_entity.type
_entity.pdbx_description
1 polymer ?
#
loop_
_entity_poly.entity_id
_entity_poly.type
_entity_poly.pdbx_seq_one_letter_code
_entity_poly.pdbx_strand_id
1 'polypeptide(L)'
;MARTLGGMPLVGDQVFNYESGIDVETYQMPRSTEAGIYDYIISECDEIARQLTEQMTINSARANKWAALMLKARAAVYAGSIANYGNKITPTLKTDNGEVGIPADLATKYYETALAAAEEVIESSPYELQISDPQDLGLSFYKAVCQKSNNKEVIWALDRSVTDKVTTNFTAWCMPFSLKDGIQGNALGALLNLVESFENKDGSNSEIKTHDANGDFVFYDNPEEPFEMKDARLWGTVIWPNALYRSEPVALQAGLLIKDTENPSQWKTKISSLGATTEDGQLITALDGPLATAGDRFNKTGFLVRKFLDEAANAGSDTQNSEMWYPRFRFAEALLIAAEAAYELGGVNKVKAVEYINRVRARGGIKELTESTITFEHIVNEYRVEFAFEDHRWWDLKRWRLAHTVWNGVIDSPTAQMYSLFPYKVLSLIHI
;
A
#
# COMPACT_ATOMS: atom_id res chain seq x y z
N MET A 1 16.96 -9.62 -2.49
CA MET A 1 17.38 -10.69 -3.42
C MET A 1 16.55 -11.98 -3.23
N ALA A 2 16.46 -12.59 -2.03
CA ALA A 2 15.67 -13.81 -1.82
C ALA A 2 14.23 -13.75 -2.36
N ARG A 3 13.48 -12.69 -2.07
CA ARG A 3 12.13 -12.46 -2.59
C ARG A 3 12.03 -12.48 -4.14
N THR A 4 13.13 -12.17 -4.83
CA THR A 4 13.16 -12.08 -6.30
C THR A 4 13.62 -13.37 -6.93
N LEU A 5 14.70 -13.94 -6.44
CA LEU A 5 15.47 -14.99 -7.09
C LEU A 5 15.39 -16.36 -6.38
N GLY A 6 14.83 -16.41 -5.18
CA GLY A 6 14.86 -17.61 -4.33
C GLY A 6 16.23 -17.85 -3.73
N GLY A 7 16.71 -19.09 -3.76
CA GLY A 7 18.02 -19.48 -3.27
C GLY A 7 19.15 -18.79 -4.05
N MET A 8 20.22 -18.45 -3.35
CA MET A 8 21.40 -17.76 -3.86
C MET A 8 22.65 -18.33 -3.21
N PRO A 9 23.85 -18.12 -3.76
CA PRO A 9 25.07 -18.46 -3.06
C PRO A 9 25.17 -17.79 -1.69
N LEU A 10 25.39 -18.56 -0.64
CA LEU A 10 25.67 -18.07 0.69
C LEU A 10 27.17 -17.88 0.83
N VAL A 11 27.62 -16.63 0.75
CA VAL A 11 29.04 -16.26 0.78
C VAL A 11 29.60 -16.28 2.20
N GLY A 12 28.76 -15.99 3.21
CA GLY A 12 29.20 -15.86 4.61
C GLY A 12 30.30 -14.80 4.74
N ASP A 13 31.34 -15.11 5.54
CA ASP A 13 32.48 -14.22 5.78
C ASP A 13 33.60 -14.37 4.76
N GLN A 14 33.37 -15.07 3.63
CA GLN A 14 34.40 -15.26 2.61
C GLN A 14 34.75 -13.93 1.92
N VAL A 15 36.07 -13.65 1.88
CA VAL A 15 36.62 -12.51 1.17
C VAL A 15 37.18 -13.00 -0.16
N PHE A 16 36.69 -12.43 -1.25
CA PHE A 16 37.16 -12.71 -2.60
C PHE A 16 38.20 -11.67 -3.02
N ASN A 17 39.46 -12.12 -3.19
CA ASN A 17 40.53 -11.27 -3.70
C ASN A 17 40.55 -11.40 -5.24
N TYR A 18 40.18 -10.33 -5.94
CA TYR A 18 40.27 -10.28 -7.39
C TYR A 18 41.66 -9.75 -7.80
N GLU A 19 42.49 -10.65 -8.33
CA GLU A 19 43.77 -10.30 -8.96
C GLU A 19 43.72 -10.50 -10.47
N SER A 20 44.51 -9.75 -11.22
CA SER A 20 44.56 -9.89 -12.68
C SER A 20 45.05 -11.31 -13.05
N GLY A 21 44.29 -12.02 -13.87
CA GLY A 21 44.63 -13.37 -14.33
C GLY A 21 44.03 -14.51 -13.50
N ILE A 22 43.22 -14.22 -12.49
CA ILE A 22 42.50 -15.26 -11.73
C ILE A 22 41.46 -15.95 -12.62
N ASP A 23 41.44 -17.26 -12.55
CA ASP A 23 40.37 -18.07 -13.13
C ASP A 23 39.05 -17.87 -12.34
N VAL A 24 38.07 -17.20 -12.95
CA VAL A 24 36.77 -16.90 -12.34
C VAL A 24 36.01 -18.18 -11.96
N GLU A 25 36.29 -19.31 -12.60
CA GLU A 25 35.64 -20.59 -12.29
C GLU A 25 35.95 -21.06 -10.87
N THR A 26 37.10 -20.70 -10.31
CA THR A 26 37.46 -21.04 -8.92
C THR A 26 36.58 -20.36 -7.86
N TYR A 27 35.87 -19.30 -8.25
CA TYR A 27 34.95 -18.57 -7.36
C TYR A 27 33.47 -18.92 -7.58
N GLN A 28 33.17 -19.86 -8.45
CA GLN A 28 31.79 -20.30 -8.66
C GLN A 28 31.28 -21.01 -7.40
N MET A 29 30.17 -20.48 -6.87
CA MET A 29 29.45 -21.06 -5.73
C MET A 29 28.08 -21.54 -6.19
N PRO A 30 27.66 -22.75 -5.81
CA PRO A 30 26.30 -23.20 -6.10
C PRO A 30 25.27 -22.33 -5.38
N ARG A 31 24.10 -22.24 -5.97
CA ARG A 31 22.96 -21.62 -5.28
C ARG A 31 22.55 -22.52 -4.10
N SER A 32 22.21 -21.91 -2.98
CA SER A 32 21.57 -22.61 -1.87
C SER A 32 20.09 -22.88 -2.20
N THR A 33 19.44 -23.66 -1.38
CA THR A 33 17.98 -23.79 -1.43
C THR A 33 17.31 -22.47 -0.99
N GLU A 34 16.10 -22.20 -1.47
CA GLU A 34 15.33 -21.04 -1.03
C GLU A 34 15.04 -21.10 0.48
N ALA A 35 14.72 -22.29 1.01
CA ALA A 35 14.57 -22.51 2.46
C ALA A 35 15.86 -22.16 3.22
N GLY A 36 17.02 -22.59 2.72
CA GLY A 36 18.33 -22.31 3.35
C GLY A 36 18.65 -20.82 3.44
N ILE A 37 18.26 -20.00 2.45
CA ILE A 37 18.41 -18.54 2.54
C ILE A 37 17.52 -17.95 3.64
N TYR A 38 16.27 -18.39 3.74
CA TYR A 38 15.37 -17.88 4.78
C TYR A 38 15.82 -18.33 6.17
N ASP A 39 16.27 -19.58 6.33
CA ASP A 39 16.83 -20.07 7.59
C ASP A 39 18.07 -19.26 7.99
N TYR A 40 18.95 -18.95 7.04
CA TYR A 40 20.12 -18.09 7.28
C TYR A 40 19.70 -16.68 7.74
N ILE A 41 18.76 -16.02 7.03
CA ILE A 41 18.26 -14.69 7.43
C ILE A 41 17.66 -14.73 8.84
N ILE A 42 16.87 -15.74 9.16
CA ILE A 42 16.24 -15.91 10.49
C ILE A 42 17.29 -16.05 11.58
N SER A 43 18.32 -16.89 11.37
CA SER A 43 19.39 -17.11 12.35
C SER A 43 20.26 -15.87 12.56
N GLU A 44 20.61 -15.16 11.49
CA GLU A 44 21.35 -13.89 11.57
C GLU A 44 20.56 -12.82 12.34
N CYS A 45 19.25 -12.73 12.10
CA CYS A 45 18.39 -11.80 12.85
C CYS A 45 18.37 -12.12 14.35
N ASP A 46 18.40 -13.40 14.74
CA ASP A 46 18.47 -13.80 16.15
C ASP A 46 19.79 -13.40 16.80
N GLU A 47 20.88 -13.53 16.08
CA GLU A 47 22.21 -13.14 16.57
C GLU A 47 22.32 -11.62 16.71
N ILE A 48 21.90 -10.89 15.68
CA ILE A 48 21.97 -9.43 15.65
C ILE A 48 21.02 -8.81 16.70
N ALA A 49 19.81 -9.36 16.89
CA ALA A 49 18.85 -8.84 17.86
C ALA A 49 19.41 -8.84 19.29
N ARG A 50 20.27 -9.78 19.65
CA ARG A 50 20.93 -9.83 20.96
C ARG A 50 21.99 -8.74 21.19
N GLN A 51 22.50 -8.15 20.11
CA GLN A 51 23.55 -7.15 20.14
C GLN A 51 23.02 -5.71 19.99
N LEU A 52 21.80 -5.55 19.51
CA LEU A 52 21.20 -4.24 19.26
C LEU A 52 20.46 -3.71 20.48
N THR A 53 20.36 -2.37 20.57
CA THR A 53 19.62 -1.69 21.62
C THR A 53 18.11 -1.98 21.54
N GLU A 54 17.46 -2.08 22.69
CA GLU A 54 16.00 -2.18 22.81
C GLU A 54 15.31 -0.80 22.84
N GLN A 55 16.07 0.27 22.95
CA GLN A 55 15.50 1.61 23.00
C GLN A 55 14.90 2.00 21.65
N MET A 56 13.78 2.72 21.71
CA MET A 56 13.22 3.38 20.55
C MET A 56 14.19 4.46 20.05
N THR A 57 14.63 4.30 18.82
CA THR A 57 15.47 5.30 18.17
C THR A 57 14.57 6.24 17.39
N ILE A 58 14.05 7.25 18.07
CA ILE A 58 13.20 8.28 17.46
C ILE A 58 14.02 9.03 16.40
N ASN A 59 13.47 9.14 15.18
CA ASN A 59 14.11 9.77 14.02
C ASN A 59 15.45 9.16 13.60
N SER A 60 15.69 7.91 13.92
CA SER A 60 16.95 7.23 13.58
C SER A 60 16.78 6.34 12.36
N ALA A 61 17.67 6.49 11.38
CA ALA A 61 17.86 5.53 10.30
C ALA A 61 18.59 4.25 10.78
N ARG A 62 18.98 4.17 12.05
CA ARG A 62 19.70 3.02 12.60
C ARG A 62 18.71 1.96 13.08
N ALA A 63 18.98 0.72 12.69
CA ALA A 63 18.23 -0.42 13.18
C ALA A 63 18.46 -0.62 14.68
N ASN A 64 17.43 -1.06 15.38
CA ASN A 64 17.45 -1.52 16.77
C ASN A 64 17.02 -2.99 16.83
N LYS A 65 16.95 -3.58 18.03
CA LYS A 65 16.49 -4.97 18.24
C LYS A 65 15.18 -5.26 17.52
N TRP A 66 14.22 -4.33 17.58
CA TRP A 66 12.89 -4.50 17.02
C TRP A 66 12.91 -4.53 15.49
N ALA A 67 13.79 -3.78 14.85
CA ALA A 67 14.00 -3.85 13.40
C ALA A 67 14.56 -5.21 12.96
N ALA A 68 15.46 -5.81 13.74
CA ALA A 68 15.97 -7.16 13.48
C ALA A 68 14.87 -8.22 13.65
N LEU A 69 14.06 -8.13 14.71
CA LEU A 69 12.92 -9.02 14.93
C LEU A 69 11.83 -8.86 13.85
N MET A 70 11.58 -7.65 13.38
CA MET A 70 10.66 -7.42 12.26
C MET A 70 11.18 -8.03 10.96
N LEU A 71 12.49 -7.97 10.70
CA LEU A 71 13.08 -8.65 9.55
C LEU A 71 12.94 -10.17 9.66
N LYS A 72 13.18 -10.73 10.86
CA LYS A 72 12.97 -12.16 11.16
C LYS A 72 11.50 -12.56 10.90
N ALA A 73 10.55 -11.81 11.47
CA ALA A 73 9.12 -12.09 11.32
C ALA A 73 8.70 -12.04 9.83
N ARG A 74 9.14 -10.99 9.10
CA ARG A 74 8.87 -10.85 7.66
C ARG A 74 9.50 -11.99 6.85
N ALA A 75 10.75 -12.37 7.13
CA ALA A 75 11.41 -13.48 6.44
C ALA A 75 10.67 -14.81 6.69
N ALA A 76 10.30 -15.06 7.94
CA ALA A 76 9.61 -16.29 8.32
C ALA A 76 8.20 -16.37 7.70
N VAL A 77 7.38 -15.29 7.73
CA VAL A 77 6.05 -15.33 7.10
C VAL A 77 6.14 -15.48 5.58
N TYR A 78 7.17 -14.93 4.95
CA TYR A 78 7.44 -15.14 3.52
C TYR A 78 7.75 -16.60 3.22
N ALA A 79 8.66 -17.20 3.97
CA ALA A 79 9.02 -18.60 3.82
C ALA A 79 7.81 -19.52 4.06
N GLY A 80 7.04 -19.26 5.11
CA GLY A 80 5.79 -19.98 5.41
C GLY A 80 4.78 -19.89 4.28
N SER A 81 4.58 -18.70 3.71
CA SER A 81 3.67 -18.49 2.57
C SER A 81 4.15 -19.24 1.32
N ILE A 82 5.44 -19.16 0.98
CA ILE A 82 6.00 -19.85 -0.18
C ILE A 82 5.84 -21.37 -0.01
N ALA A 83 6.10 -21.92 1.18
CA ALA A 83 5.91 -23.33 1.49
C ALA A 83 4.43 -23.73 1.39
N ASN A 84 3.52 -22.94 1.96
CA ASN A 84 2.09 -23.25 2.00
C ASN A 84 1.43 -23.13 0.63
N TYR A 85 1.71 -22.06 -0.11
CA TYR A 85 1.01 -21.75 -1.37
C TYR A 85 1.74 -22.23 -2.62
N GLY A 86 3.05 -22.51 -2.55
CA GLY A 86 3.85 -22.98 -3.69
C GLY A 86 3.35 -24.28 -4.33
N ASN A 87 2.75 -25.15 -3.53
CA ASN A 87 2.21 -26.43 -3.99
C ASN A 87 0.71 -26.39 -4.34
N LYS A 88 0.04 -25.25 -4.11
CA LYS A 88 -1.41 -25.08 -4.41
C LYS A 88 -1.68 -24.56 -5.81
N ILE A 89 -0.65 -24.23 -6.58
CA ILE A 89 -0.75 -23.75 -7.96
C ILE A 89 -0.30 -24.82 -8.96
N THR A 90 -0.78 -24.72 -10.19
CA THR A 90 -0.41 -25.65 -11.28
C THR A 90 0.08 -24.85 -12.49
N PRO A 91 1.30 -25.11 -12.99
CA PRO A 91 2.31 -26.05 -12.44
C PRO A 91 2.90 -25.53 -11.11
N THR A 92 3.35 -26.45 -10.27
CA THR A 92 4.05 -26.13 -9.03
C THR A 92 5.33 -25.35 -9.33
N LEU A 93 5.54 -24.22 -8.64
CA LEU A 93 6.75 -23.40 -8.78
C LEU A 93 7.87 -23.93 -7.88
N LYS A 94 8.70 -24.81 -8.44
CA LYS A 94 9.88 -25.36 -7.76
C LYS A 94 10.96 -25.75 -8.74
N THR A 95 12.22 -25.76 -8.28
CA THR A 95 13.35 -26.42 -8.95
C THR A 95 13.67 -27.75 -8.28
N ASP A 96 14.34 -28.64 -8.99
CA ASP A 96 14.65 -30.00 -8.47
C ASP A 96 15.58 -29.94 -7.25
N ASN A 97 16.49 -28.96 -7.21
CA ASN A 97 17.45 -28.80 -6.10
C ASN A 97 16.95 -27.80 -5.02
N GLY A 98 15.73 -27.26 -5.16
CA GLY A 98 15.11 -26.37 -4.17
C GLY A 98 15.61 -24.93 -4.18
N GLU A 99 16.31 -24.47 -5.24
CA GLU A 99 16.70 -23.05 -5.38
C GLU A 99 15.47 -22.14 -5.54
N VAL A 100 14.36 -22.68 -6.01
CA VAL A 100 13.05 -22.04 -6.05
C VAL A 100 12.03 -22.99 -5.46
N GLY A 101 11.20 -22.47 -4.58
CA GLY A 101 10.18 -23.25 -3.86
C GLY A 101 10.69 -23.78 -2.52
N ILE A 102 9.81 -23.81 -1.55
CA ILE A 102 10.06 -24.34 -0.20
C ILE A 102 9.15 -25.54 0.02
N PRO A 103 9.64 -26.65 0.58
CA PRO A 103 8.82 -27.82 0.92
C PRO A 103 7.63 -27.47 1.81
N ALA A 104 6.45 -28.03 1.52
CA ALA A 104 5.20 -27.69 2.21
C ALA A 104 5.22 -28.05 3.71
N ASP A 105 5.93 -29.10 4.08
CA ASP A 105 6.07 -29.55 5.48
C ASP A 105 6.82 -28.56 6.37
N LEU A 106 7.56 -27.59 5.79
CA LEU A 106 8.23 -26.52 6.52
C LEU A 106 7.29 -25.34 6.83
N ALA A 107 6.10 -25.27 6.27
CA ALA A 107 5.18 -24.14 6.44
C ALA A 107 4.88 -23.85 7.91
N THR A 108 4.51 -24.86 8.69
CA THR A 108 4.18 -24.74 10.11
C THR A 108 5.35 -24.14 10.91
N LYS A 109 6.57 -24.68 10.74
CA LYS A 109 7.79 -24.15 11.39
C LYS A 109 7.97 -22.66 11.13
N TYR A 110 7.80 -22.24 9.89
CA TYR A 110 7.99 -20.83 9.52
C TYR A 110 6.88 -19.92 10.05
N TYR A 111 5.62 -20.36 10.04
CA TYR A 111 4.54 -19.59 10.63
C TYR A 111 4.66 -19.50 12.17
N GLU A 112 5.08 -20.55 12.86
CA GLU A 112 5.38 -20.50 14.30
C GLU A 112 6.52 -19.51 14.59
N THR A 113 7.58 -19.52 13.78
CA THR A 113 8.70 -18.58 13.90
C THR A 113 8.24 -17.12 13.64
N ALA A 114 7.39 -16.91 12.64
CA ALA A 114 6.85 -15.61 12.31
C ALA A 114 5.96 -15.06 13.43
N LEU A 115 5.06 -15.91 13.97
CA LEU A 115 4.18 -15.55 15.06
C LEU A 115 4.98 -15.17 16.31
N ALA A 116 5.92 -16.01 16.73
CA ALA A 116 6.74 -15.75 17.92
C ALA A 116 7.55 -14.46 17.81
N ALA A 117 8.19 -14.21 16.66
CA ALA A 117 8.98 -13.00 16.45
C ALA A 117 8.11 -11.74 16.41
N ALA A 118 6.92 -11.81 15.79
CA ALA A 118 5.97 -10.71 15.74
C ALA A 118 5.36 -10.44 17.14
N GLU A 119 5.00 -11.48 17.89
CA GLU A 119 4.50 -11.36 19.27
C GLU A 119 5.55 -10.73 20.19
N GLU A 120 6.83 -11.07 20.08
CA GLU A 120 7.89 -10.40 20.86
C GLU A 120 7.92 -8.89 20.59
N VAL A 121 7.73 -8.47 19.33
CA VAL A 121 7.62 -7.04 19.00
C VAL A 121 6.34 -6.44 19.59
N ILE A 122 5.21 -7.13 19.47
CA ILE A 122 3.89 -6.63 19.92
C ILE A 122 3.85 -6.46 21.44
N GLU A 123 4.42 -7.39 22.18
CA GLU A 123 4.29 -7.47 23.65
C GLU A 123 5.39 -6.73 24.39
N SER A 124 6.61 -6.65 23.81
CA SER A 124 7.80 -6.21 24.54
C SER A 124 8.40 -4.92 23.99
N SER A 125 8.04 -4.48 22.76
CA SER A 125 8.60 -3.26 22.20
C SER A 125 7.91 -2.00 22.74
N PRO A 126 8.60 -0.85 22.67
CA PRO A 126 8.00 0.45 23.01
C PRO A 126 7.11 1.01 21.89
N TYR A 127 6.92 0.28 20.79
CA TYR A 127 6.11 0.71 19.65
C TYR A 127 4.65 0.32 19.80
N GLU A 128 3.76 1.13 19.22
CA GLU A 128 2.30 0.90 19.25
C GLU A 128 1.64 1.46 17.99
N LEU A 129 0.40 1.06 17.72
CA LEU A 129 -0.41 1.71 16.69
C LEU A 129 -0.65 3.17 17.08
N GLN A 130 -0.30 4.08 16.18
CA GLN A 130 -0.48 5.49 16.44
C GLN A 130 -1.89 5.94 16.06
N ILE A 131 -2.62 6.43 17.05
CA ILE A 131 -3.90 7.12 16.88
C ILE A 131 -3.74 8.48 17.57
N SER A 132 -3.38 9.49 16.78
CA SER A 132 -3.12 10.85 17.30
C SER A 132 -4.40 11.61 17.62
N ASP A 133 -5.50 11.31 16.94
CA ASP A 133 -6.83 11.85 17.14
C ASP A 133 -7.89 10.77 16.88
N PRO A 134 -8.57 10.28 17.92
CA PRO A 134 -9.65 9.29 17.74
C PRO A 134 -10.88 9.83 17.01
N GLN A 135 -11.04 11.15 16.88
CA GLN A 135 -12.15 11.76 16.14
C GLN A 135 -11.84 11.89 14.65
N ASP A 136 -10.55 11.85 14.27
CA ASP A 136 -10.08 11.86 12.87
C ASP A 136 -9.08 10.72 12.64
N LEU A 137 -9.62 9.53 12.41
CA LEU A 137 -8.82 8.32 12.15
C LEU A 137 -8.06 8.40 10.82
N GLY A 138 -8.57 9.14 9.84
CA GLY A 138 -7.90 9.32 8.55
C GLY A 138 -6.61 10.14 8.70
N LEU A 139 -6.68 11.27 9.38
CA LEU A 139 -5.51 12.09 9.70
C LEU A 139 -4.55 11.34 10.63
N SER A 140 -5.09 10.58 11.60
CA SER A 140 -4.27 9.73 12.48
C SER A 140 -3.47 8.70 11.70
N PHE A 141 -4.09 8.06 10.71
CA PHE A 141 -3.39 7.11 9.84
C PHE A 141 -2.31 7.80 8.98
N TYR A 142 -2.62 8.94 8.38
CA TYR A 142 -1.61 9.72 7.64
C TYR A 142 -0.42 10.06 8.54
N LYS A 143 -0.66 10.55 9.75
CA LYS A 143 0.39 10.88 10.72
C LYS A 143 1.20 9.65 11.16
N ALA A 144 0.56 8.50 11.37
CA ALA A 144 1.23 7.26 11.73
C ALA A 144 2.30 6.85 10.69
N VAL A 145 2.06 7.14 9.42
CA VAL A 145 2.99 6.80 8.32
C VAL A 145 3.95 7.94 7.99
N CYS A 146 3.45 9.19 7.95
CA CYS A 146 4.15 10.31 7.34
C CYS A 146 4.80 11.27 8.35
N GLN A 147 4.30 11.36 9.58
CA GLN A 147 4.84 12.27 10.59
C GLN A 147 6.05 11.68 11.31
N LYS A 148 7.19 12.37 11.28
CA LYS A 148 8.42 11.93 11.97
C LYS A 148 8.38 12.19 13.48
N SER A 149 7.94 13.38 13.87
CA SER A 149 7.96 13.82 15.27
C SER A 149 6.93 13.06 16.11
N ASN A 150 7.36 12.57 17.27
CA ASN A 150 6.52 11.82 18.21
C ASN A 150 5.81 10.60 17.58
N ASN A 151 6.43 9.99 16.57
CA ASN A 151 5.91 8.79 15.94
C ASN A 151 6.24 7.57 16.79
N LYS A 152 5.22 6.81 17.18
CA LYS A 152 5.36 5.61 18.00
C LYS A 152 5.16 4.31 17.21
N GLU A 153 4.86 4.41 15.93
CA GLU A 153 4.54 3.26 15.10
C GLU A 153 5.69 2.83 14.19
N VAL A 154 6.49 3.77 13.67
CA VAL A 154 7.57 3.47 12.74
C VAL A 154 8.78 2.92 13.50
N ILE A 155 9.11 1.66 13.24
CA ILE A 155 10.21 0.94 13.88
C ILE A 155 11.54 1.24 13.19
N TRP A 156 11.52 1.30 11.85
CA TRP A 156 12.69 1.62 11.05
C TRP A 156 12.29 2.30 9.75
N ALA A 157 13.04 3.31 9.34
CA ALA A 157 12.75 4.10 8.15
C ALA A 157 14.01 4.43 7.35
N LEU A 158 13.82 4.64 6.05
CA LEU A 158 14.75 5.43 5.25
C LEU A 158 14.48 6.89 5.56
N ASP A 159 15.34 7.48 6.38
CA ASP A 159 15.20 8.87 6.79
C ASP A 159 15.78 9.84 5.75
N ARG A 160 15.31 11.07 5.80
CA ARG A 160 15.73 12.16 4.91
C ARG A 160 15.83 13.45 5.70
N SER A 161 16.71 14.35 5.26
CA SER A 161 16.97 15.62 5.90
C SER A 161 17.35 16.64 4.84
N VAL A 162 16.70 17.79 4.84
CA VAL A 162 17.06 18.93 3.98
C VAL A 162 18.46 19.45 4.35
N THR A 163 18.78 19.48 5.63
CA THR A 163 20.09 19.91 6.13
C THR A 163 21.23 19.03 5.58
N ASP A 164 21.02 17.72 5.52
CA ASP A 164 22.00 16.76 5.02
C ASP A 164 21.93 16.58 3.50
N LYS A 165 21.04 17.31 2.82
CA LYS A 165 20.77 17.23 1.37
C LYS A 165 20.32 15.81 0.91
N VAL A 166 19.71 15.06 1.81
CA VAL A 166 19.08 13.77 1.52
C VAL A 166 17.57 14.00 1.49
N THR A 167 17.02 14.29 0.32
CA THR A 167 15.62 14.67 0.13
C THR A 167 14.91 13.77 -0.87
N THR A 168 13.62 13.99 -1.04
CA THR A 168 12.79 13.34 -2.05
C THR A 168 12.00 14.39 -2.84
N ASN A 169 11.84 14.15 -4.13
CA ASN A 169 11.01 14.95 -5.01
C ASN A 169 9.58 14.39 -5.16
N PHE A 170 9.20 13.37 -4.36
CA PHE A 170 7.91 12.73 -4.49
C PHE A 170 6.75 13.73 -4.38
N THR A 171 6.78 14.63 -3.38
CA THR A 171 5.76 15.67 -3.22
C THR A 171 5.71 16.60 -4.43
N ALA A 172 6.84 17.05 -4.94
CA ALA A 172 6.92 17.93 -6.11
C ALA A 172 6.23 17.32 -7.35
N TRP A 173 6.36 15.99 -7.53
CA TRP A 173 5.80 15.31 -8.69
C TRP A 173 4.35 14.86 -8.51
N CYS A 174 3.93 14.54 -7.29
CA CYS A 174 2.67 13.83 -7.04
C CYS A 174 1.58 14.67 -6.36
N MET A 175 1.90 15.87 -5.86
CA MET A 175 0.90 16.76 -5.27
C MET A 175 -0.13 17.22 -6.30
N PRO A 176 -1.33 17.68 -5.89
CA PRO A 176 -2.30 18.25 -6.80
C PRO A 176 -1.69 19.39 -7.63
N PHE A 177 -1.87 19.35 -8.93
CA PHE A 177 -1.28 20.34 -9.86
C PHE A 177 -1.83 21.74 -9.63
N SER A 178 -3.10 21.86 -9.23
CA SER A 178 -3.72 23.15 -8.87
C SER A 178 -3.09 23.82 -7.65
N LEU A 179 -2.42 23.05 -6.77
CA LEU A 179 -1.84 23.50 -5.51
C LEU A 179 -0.30 23.34 -5.47
N LYS A 180 0.31 23.20 -6.63
CA LYS A 180 1.76 22.93 -6.76
C LYS A 180 2.62 24.07 -6.25
N ASP A 181 3.73 23.72 -5.63
CA ASP A 181 4.78 24.65 -5.23
C ASP A 181 5.79 24.97 -6.35
N GLY A 182 5.92 24.06 -7.31
CA GLY A 182 6.85 24.11 -8.45
C GLY A 182 6.13 23.98 -9.80
N ILE A 183 6.74 23.26 -10.73
CA ILE A 183 6.22 23.10 -12.10
C ILE A 183 5.52 21.75 -12.33
N GLN A 184 5.69 20.79 -11.42
CA GLN A 184 5.18 19.42 -11.53
C GLN A 184 3.89 19.22 -10.69
N GLY A 185 3.25 18.09 -10.85
CA GLY A 185 2.09 17.65 -10.10
C GLY A 185 1.42 16.45 -10.77
N ASN A 186 0.50 15.79 -10.08
CA ASN A 186 -0.38 14.73 -10.58
C ASN A 186 0.30 13.51 -11.21
N ALA A 187 1.59 13.27 -10.93
CA ALA A 187 2.34 12.21 -11.62
C ALA A 187 1.94 10.79 -11.21
N LEU A 188 1.25 10.62 -10.09
CA LEU A 188 0.83 9.32 -9.57
C LEU A 188 -0.63 9.36 -9.11
N GLY A 189 -1.46 8.54 -9.74
CA GLY A 189 -2.86 8.32 -9.36
C GLY A 189 -3.08 6.98 -8.68
N ALA A 190 -4.12 6.91 -7.84
CA ALA A 190 -4.62 5.65 -7.31
C ALA A 190 -5.67 5.07 -8.28
N LEU A 191 -5.74 3.74 -8.37
CA LEU A 191 -6.73 3.04 -9.18
C LEU A 191 -8.04 2.88 -8.39
N LEU A 192 -9.17 2.87 -9.08
CA LEU A 192 -10.49 2.58 -8.49
C LEU A 192 -10.47 1.24 -7.73
N ASN A 193 -9.81 0.20 -8.29
CA ASN A 193 -9.65 -1.09 -7.63
C ASN A 193 -9.01 -1.01 -6.23
N LEU A 194 -8.10 -0.06 -5.99
CA LEU A 194 -7.55 0.17 -4.66
C LEU A 194 -8.56 0.89 -3.78
N VAL A 195 -9.23 1.93 -4.29
CA VAL A 195 -10.23 2.69 -3.54
C VAL A 195 -11.37 1.80 -3.05
N GLU A 196 -11.84 0.90 -3.90
CA GLU A 196 -12.90 -0.06 -3.55
C GLU A 196 -12.44 -1.18 -2.60
N SER A 197 -11.13 -1.39 -2.45
CA SER A 197 -10.59 -2.32 -1.45
C SER A 197 -10.73 -1.81 -0.02
N PHE A 198 -10.89 -0.50 0.16
CA PHE A 198 -11.21 0.09 1.46
C PHE A 198 -12.69 -0.19 1.77
N GLU A 199 -12.93 -1.05 2.74
CA GLU A 199 -14.27 -1.48 3.16
C GLU A 199 -15.13 -0.30 3.62
N ASN A 200 -16.44 -0.45 3.58
CA ASN A 200 -17.33 0.48 4.27
C ASN A 200 -17.36 0.15 5.76
N LYS A 201 -17.47 1.19 6.61
CA LYS A 201 -17.45 1.09 8.08
C LYS A 201 -18.49 0.12 8.65
N ASP A 202 -19.63 0.03 8.00
CA ASP A 202 -20.74 -0.85 8.39
C ASP A 202 -20.63 -2.28 7.84
N GLY A 203 -19.64 -2.55 7.00
CA GLY A 203 -19.43 -3.83 6.31
C GLY A 203 -20.33 -4.04 5.09
N SER A 204 -20.99 -2.99 4.58
CA SER A 204 -21.71 -3.02 3.32
C SER A 204 -20.74 -3.11 2.13
N ASN A 205 -21.29 -3.37 0.93
CA ASN A 205 -20.49 -3.42 -0.30
C ASN A 205 -19.75 -2.10 -0.52
N SER A 206 -18.44 -2.18 -0.73
CA SER A 206 -17.55 -1.04 -0.90
C SER A 206 -17.43 -0.53 -2.34
N GLU A 207 -18.11 -1.14 -3.30
CA GLU A 207 -18.13 -0.71 -4.70
C GLU A 207 -18.79 0.68 -4.83
N ILE A 208 -18.18 1.55 -5.63
CA ILE A 208 -18.74 2.85 -5.96
C ILE A 208 -19.73 2.68 -7.10
N LYS A 209 -21.01 2.88 -6.80
CA LYS A 209 -22.08 2.72 -7.78
C LYS A 209 -22.05 3.85 -8.78
N THR A 210 -21.80 3.55 -10.05
CA THR A 210 -21.84 4.50 -11.16
C THR A 210 -23.12 4.37 -11.98
N HIS A 211 -23.73 3.18 -11.99
CA HIS A 211 -24.98 2.88 -12.68
C HIS A 211 -25.89 2.05 -11.79
N ASP A 212 -27.17 2.17 -11.97
CA ASP A 212 -28.18 1.34 -11.33
C ASP A 212 -28.42 0.02 -12.10
N ALA A 213 -29.38 -0.77 -11.65
CA ALA A 213 -29.74 -2.05 -12.28
C ALA A 213 -30.33 -1.92 -13.71
N ASN A 214 -30.78 -0.74 -14.10
CA ASN A 214 -31.29 -0.45 -15.44
C ASN A 214 -30.19 0.08 -16.38
N GLY A 215 -29.00 0.35 -15.86
CA GLY A 215 -27.89 0.98 -16.58
C GLY A 215 -27.93 2.51 -16.59
N ASP A 216 -28.84 3.12 -15.81
CA ASP A 216 -28.88 4.56 -15.66
C ASP A 216 -27.82 5.08 -14.70
N PHE A 217 -27.30 6.29 -14.94
CA PHE A 217 -26.29 6.89 -14.04
C PHE A 217 -26.83 7.07 -12.62
N VAL A 218 -26.01 6.71 -11.63
CA VAL A 218 -26.25 7.06 -10.23
C VAL A 218 -25.69 8.46 -9.98
N PHE A 219 -26.50 9.32 -9.37
CA PHE A 219 -26.16 10.68 -9.02
C PHE A 219 -25.95 10.81 -7.51
N TYR A 220 -24.99 11.61 -7.13
CA TYR A 220 -24.65 11.93 -5.74
C TYR A 220 -24.88 13.43 -5.51
N ASP A 221 -25.32 13.80 -4.31
CA ASP A 221 -25.60 15.21 -3.97
C ASP A 221 -24.32 16.04 -3.88
N ASN A 222 -23.24 15.41 -3.48
CA ASN A 222 -21.90 16.01 -3.44
C ASN A 222 -20.81 15.00 -3.83
N PRO A 223 -19.63 15.45 -4.26
CA PRO A 223 -18.57 14.57 -4.74
C PRO A 223 -17.89 13.71 -3.65
N GLU A 224 -18.09 14.03 -2.37
CA GLU A 224 -17.54 13.28 -1.23
C GLU A 224 -18.41 12.11 -0.82
N GLU A 225 -19.71 12.16 -1.06
CA GLU A 225 -20.69 11.18 -0.59
C GLU A 225 -20.31 9.72 -0.84
N PRO A 226 -19.75 9.33 -2.02
CA PRO A 226 -19.33 7.94 -2.27
C PRO A 226 -18.24 7.43 -1.32
N PHE A 227 -17.55 8.34 -0.59
CA PHE A 227 -16.38 8.04 0.23
C PHE A 227 -16.63 8.17 1.73
N GLU A 228 -17.74 8.75 2.17
CA GLU A 228 -18.03 9.04 3.59
C GLU A 228 -18.08 7.80 4.47
N MET A 229 -18.58 6.70 3.93
CA MET A 229 -18.70 5.43 4.64
C MET A 229 -17.43 4.57 4.58
N LYS A 230 -16.42 4.98 3.82
CA LYS A 230 -15.19 4.21 3.66
C LYS A 230 -14.36 4.14 4.94
N ASP A 231 -13.57 3.07 5.03
CA ASP A 231 -12.45 2.92 5.94
C ASP A 231 -11.65 4.24 6.03
N ALA A 232 -11.46 4.74 7.22
CA ALA A 232 -10.82 6.04 7.44
C ALA A 232 -9.40 6.13 6.87
N ARG A 233 -8.70 5.00 6.73
CA ARG A 233 -7.35 4.95 6.13
C ARG A 233 -7.33 5.38 4.66
N LEU A 234 -8.47 5.31 3.96
CA LEU A 234 -8.59 5.82 2.60
C LEU A 234 -8.18 7.29 2.54
N TRP A 235 -8.64 8.13 3.52
CA TRP A 235 -8.27 9.55 3.56
C TRP A 235 -6.76 9.75 3.66
N GLY A 236 -6.08 8.97 4.49
CA GLY A 236 -4.62 9.06 4.63
C GLY A 236 -3.83 8.50 3.45
N THR A 237 -4.50 7.81 2.52
CA THR A 237 -3.88 7.10 1.39
C THR A 237 -4.13 7.79 0.06
N VAL A 238 -5.34 8.29 -0.19
CA VAL A 238 -5.84 8.75 -1.49
C VAL A 238 -6.51 10.12 -1.36
N ILE A 239 -6.33 10.96 -2.35
CA ILE A 239 -7.11 12.17 -2.55
C ILE A 239 -8.22 11.81 -3.56
N TRP A 240 -9.48 11.88 -3.12
CA TRP A 240 -10.68 11.68 -3.94
C TRP A 240 -11.32 13.03 -4.30
N PRO A 241 -12.34 13.07 -5.17
CA PRO A 241 -13.02 14.32 -5.56
C PRO A 241 -13.41 15.17 -4.35
N ASN A 242 -12.96 16.41 -4.33
CA ASN A 242 -13.17 17.43 -3.29
C ASN A 242 -12.51 17.15 -1.91
N ALA A 243 -11.71 16.08 -1.75
CA ALA A 243 -10.93 15.90 -0.54
C ALA A 243 -9.94 17.06 -0.34
N LEU A 244 -9.74 17.46 0.92
CA LEU A 244 -8.84 18.55 1.24
C LEU A 244 -7.37 18.13 1.12
N TYR A 245 -6.55 18.99 0.51
CA TYR A 245 -5.09 18.97 0.59
C TYR A 245 -4.59 20.35 0.97
N ARG A 246 -3.79 20.47 2.03
CA ARG A 246 -3.37 21.75 2.60
C ARG A 246 -4.56 22.69 2.88
N SER A 247 -5.65 22.13 3.38
CA SER A 247 -6.92 22.81 3.67
C SER A 247 -7.70 23.35 2.46
N GLU A 248 -7.27 23.03 1.24
CA GLU A 248 -7.96 23.41 0.01
C GLU A 248 -8.60 22.20 -0.66
N PRO A 249 -9.83 22.30 -1.19
CA PRO A 249 -10.50 21.19 -1.88
C PRO A 249 -9.85 20.92 -3.23
N VAL A 250 -9.62 19.65 -3.54
CA VAL A 250 -9.02 19.23 -4.81
C VAL A 250 -10.14 18.82 -5.79
N ALA A 251 -10.34 19.63 -6.81
CA ALA A 251 -11.33 19.34 -7.84
C ALA A 251 -10.81 18.28 -8.82
N LEU A 252 -11.42 17.10 -8.81
CA LEU A 252 -11.10 15.99 -9.73
C LEU A 252 -12.18 15.81 -10.82
N GLN A 253 -12.88 16.87 -11.19
CA GLN A 253 -13.94 16.83 -12.22
C GLN A 253 -13.37 16.50 -13.60
N ALA A 254 -13.87 15.43 -14.23
CA ALA A 254 -13.49 15.01 -15.58
C ALA A 254 -14.19 15.82 -16.68
N GLY A 255 -15.43 16.26 -16.43
CA GLY A 255 -16.23 16.97 -17.39
C GLY A 255 -17.62 17.34 -16.85
N LEU A 256 -18.46 17.79 -17.77
CA LEU A 256 -19.87 18.04 -17.51
C LEU A 256 -20.73 16.91 -18.11
N LEU A 257 -21.81 16.56 -17.43
CA LEU A 257 -22.83 15.68 -17.90
C LEU A 257 -24.05 16.56 -18.29
N ILE A 258 -24.44 16.59 -19.56
CA ILE A 258 -25.48 17.43 -20.10
C ILE A 258 -26.56 16.58 -20.75
N LYS A 259 -27.82 17.03 -20.69
CA LYS A 259 -28.89 16.38 -21.44
C LYS A 259 -28.67 16.56 -22.92
N ASP A 260 -28.88 15.49 -23.68
CA ASP A 260 -28.85 15.59 -25.14
C ASP A 260 -30.06 16.47 -25.63
N THR A 261 -29.77 17.45 -26.46
CA THR A 261 -30.79 18.36 -26.99
C THR A 261 -31.74 17.68 -27.99
N GLU A 262 -31.24 16.64 -28.69
CA GLU A 262 -32.02 15.88 -29.67
C GLU A 262 -32.80 14.72 -29.01
N ASN A 263 -32.23 14.14 -27.94
CA ASN A 263 -32.87 13.09 -27.17
C ASN A 263 -32.70 13.34 -25.65
N PRO A 264 -33.65 14.10 -25.03
CA PRO A 264 -33.56 14.50 -23.62
C PRO A 264 -33.56 13.34 -22.62
N SER A 265 -33.86 12.12 -23.04
CA SER A 265 -33.68 10.92 -22.20
C SER A 265 -32.24 10.47 -22.09
N GLN A 266 -31.35 10.93 -22.96
CA GLN A 266 -29.96 10.57 -22.99
C GLN A 266 -29.07 11.66 -22.38
N TRP A 267 -27.90 11.22 -21.87
CA TRP A 267 -26.86 12.09 -21.37
C TRP A 267 -25.67 12.11 -22.32
N LYS A 268 -25.06 13.29 -22.49
CA LYS A 268 -23.79 13.48 -23.20
C LYS A 268 -22.74 14.04 -22.25
N THR A 269 -21.53 13.56 -22.39
CA THR A 269 -20.37 14.11 -21.66
C THR A 269 -19.74 15.26 -22.47
N LYS A 270 -19.46 16.37 -21.79
CA LYS A 270 -18.67 17.48 -22.33
C LYS A 270 -17.33 17.50 -21.59
N ILE A 271 -16.26 17.16 -22.28
CA ILE A 271 -14.88 17.16 -21.78
C ILE A 271 -14.11 18.23 -22.56
N SER A 272 -13.12 18.86 -21.93
CA SER A 272 -12.28 19.87 -22.55
C SER A 272 -10.83 19.75 -22.04
N SER A 273 -9.98 20.69 -22.42
CA SER A 273 -8.63 20.82 -21.84
C SER A 273 -8.70 21.08 -20.34
N LEU A 274 -7.64 20.74 -19.62
CA LEU A 274 -7.56 20.97 -18.17
C LEU A 274 -7.69 22.45 -17.84
N GLY A 275 -8.53 22.77 -16.87
CA GLY A 275 -8.85 24.14 -16.44
C GLY A 275 -9.83 24.89 -17.36
N ALA A 276 -10.38 24.24 -18.40
CA ALA A 276 -11.32 24.89 -19.29
C ALA A 276 -12.66 25.17 -18.61
N THR A 277 -13.28 26.29 -18.99
CA THR A 277 -14.60 26.72 -18.53
C THR A 277 -15.56 26.90 -19.73
N THR A 278 -16.84 26.93 -19.44
CA THR A 278 -17.91 27.37 -20.38
C THR A 278 -17.86 28.89 -20.56
N GLU A 279 -18.64 29.43 -21.48
CA GLU A 279 -18.73 30.88 -21.71
C GLU A 279 -19.27 31.62 -20.49
N ASP A 280 -20.11 31.00 -19.70
CA ASP A 280 -20.66 31.52 -18.44
C ASP A 280 -19.76 31.24 -17.22
N GLY A 281 -18.54 30.75 -17.44
CA GLY A 281 -17.50 30.57 -16.42
C GLY A 281 -17.58 29.28 -15.59
N GLN A 282 -18.46 28.32 -15.94
CA GLN A 282 -18.52 27.06 -15.23
C GLN A 282 -17.36 26.14 -15.63
N LEU A 283 -16.72 25.50 -14.64
CA LEU A 283 -15.63 24.58 -14.86
C LEU A 283 -16.10 23.35 -15.66
N ILE A 284 -15.45 23.05 -16.78
CA ILE A 284 -15.70 21.85 -17.58
C ILE A 284 -14.81 20.71 -17.06
N THR A 285 -13.51 20.84 -17.19
CA THR A 285 -12.53 19.84 -16.75
C THR A 285 -11.55 20.49 -15.77
N ALA A 286 -11.43 19.94 -14.57
CA ALA A 286 -10.57 20.51 -13.55
C ALA A 286 -9.08 20.34 -13.90
N LEU A 287 -8.23 21.21 -13.31
CA LEU A 287 -6.76 21.10 -13.46
C LEU A 287 -6.21 19.75 -12.96
N ASP A 288 -6.83 19.20 -11.91
CA ASP A 288 -6.50 17.90 -11.35
C ASP A 288 -7.42 16.78 -11.83
N GLY A 289 -8.38 17.09 -12.69
CA GLY A 289 -9.33 16.13 -13.23
C GLY A 289 -8.67 15.06 -14.11
N PRO A 290 -9.28 13.87 -14.20
CA PRO A 290 -8.77 12.83 -15.06
C PRO A 290 -9.06 13.18 -16.53
N LEU A 291 -8.04 13.06 -17.38
CA LEU A 291 -8.13 13.25 -18.81
C LEU A 291 -7.35 12.16 -19.54
N ALA A 292 -8.05 11.23 -20.18
CA ALA A 292 -7.47 10.07 -20.84
C ALA A 292 -6.43 10.43 -21.94
N THR A 293 -6.65 11.55 -22.61
CA THR A 293 -5.78 12.05 -23.71
C THR A 293 -4.62 12.92 -23.20
N ALA A 294 -4.55 13.22 -21.91
CA ALA A 294 -3.46 14.03 -21.35
C ALA A 294 -2.11 13.29 -21.43
N GLY A 295 -1.03 14.06 -21.40
CA GLY A 295 0.35 13.56 -21.39
C GLY A 295 0.68 12.73 -20.13
N ASP A 296 1.93 12.32 -20.00
CA ASP A 296 2.37 11.34 -18.99
C ASP A 296 2.33 11.84 -17.52
N ARG A 297 2.17 13.15 -17.31
CA ARG A 297 2.24 13.78 -15.99
C ARG A 297 0.90 14.40 -15.56
N PHE A 298 -0.19 13.75 -15.93
CA PHE A 298 -1.53 14.20 -15.59
C PHE A 298 -2.34 13.05 -15.01
N ASN A 299 -3.31 13.41 -14.17
CA ASN A 299 -4.22 12.43 -13.59
C ASN A 299 -4.99 11.67 -14.69
N LYS A 300 -4.94 10.35 -14.64
CA LYS A 300 -5.66 9.46 -15.57
C LYS A 300 -6.65 8.53 -14.84
N THR A 301 -6.69 8.58 -13.51
CA THR A 301 -7.43 7.61 -12.71
C THR A 301 -8.62 8.19 -11.96
N GLY A 302 -8.72 9.51 -11.86
CA GLY A 302 -9.74 10.20 -11.07
C GLY A 302 -9.43 10.26 -9.58
N PHE A 303 -8.24 9.80 -9.18
CA PHE A 303 -7.73 9.85 -7.82
C PHE A 303 -6.26 10.23 -7.82
N LEU A 304 -5.79 10.88 -6.75
CA LEU A 304 -4.37 11.14 -6.53
C LEU A 304 -3.90 10.41 -5.27
N VAL A 305 -2.61 10.18 -5.16
CA VAL A 305 -2.01 9.60 -3.95
C VAL A 305 -1.84 10.69 -2.90
N ARG A 306 -2.26 10.43 -1.64
CA ARG A 306 -1.99 11.30 -0.48
C ARG A 306 -0.79 10.80 0.33
N LYS A 307 -0.72 9.49 0.55
CA LYS A 307 0.36 8.89 1.36
C LYS A 307 1.73 9.33 0.83
N PHE A 308 2.60 9.79 1.73
CA PHE A 308 3.92 10.36 1.44
C PHE A 308 3.94 11.74 0.76
N LEU A 309 2.81 12.39 0.51
CA LEU A 309 2.83 13.81 0.21
C LEU A 309 3.15 14.58 1.50
N ASP A 310 4.09 15.49 1.39
CA ASP A 310 4.45 16.39 2.48
C ASP A 310 3.61 17.67 2.36
N GLU A 311 2.76 17.92 3.35
CA GLU A 311 1.85 19.08 3.34
C GLU A 311 2.51 20.37 3.84
N ALA A 312 3.80 20.33 4.24
CA ALA A 312 4.54 21.51 4.61
C ALA A 312 4.67 22.48 3.41
N ALA A 313 4.66 23.78 3.71
CA ALA A 313 4.82 24.81 2.68
C ALA A 313 6.16 24.64 1.94
N ASN A 314 6.14 24.76 0.63
CA ASN A 314 7.28 24.60 -0.29
C ASN A 314 7.92 23.21 -0.33
N ALA A 315 7.35 22.18 0.29
CA ALA A 315 7.86 20.81 0.23
C ALA A 315 7.83 20.22 -1.20
N GLY A 316 7.00 20.78 -2.08
CA GLY A 316 6.94 20.44 -3.50
C GLY A 316 7.74 21.39 -4.42
N SER A 317 8.56 22.30 -3.88
CA SER A 317 9.36 23.20 -4.69
C SER A 317 10.53 22.47 -5.35
N ASP A 318 10.90 22.91 -6.56
CA ASP A 318 12.00 22.30 -7.32
C ASP A 318 13.39 22.53 -6.66
N THR A 319 13.49 23.50 -5.75
CA THR A 319 14.74 23.90 -5.09
C THR A 319 14.92 23.31 -3.70
N GLN A 320 13.85 23.04 -2.98
CA GLN A 320 13.91 22.58 -1.58
C GLN A 320 13.68 21.09 -1.45
N ASN A 321 12.71 20.51 -2.21
CA ASN A 321 12.25 19.16 -2.04
C ASN A 321 11.76 18.84 -0.61
N SER A 322 11.27 17.62 -0.39
CA SER A 322 10.75 17.17 0.89
C SER A 322 11.73 16.26 1.64
N GLU A 323 11.72 16.35 2.95
CA GLU A 323 12.40 15.40 3.85
C GLU A 323 11.48 14.24 4.30
N MET A 324 10.35 14.02 3.61
CA MET A 324 9.46 12.90 3.88
C MET A 324 10.23 11.59 3.92
N TRP A 325 10.18 10.93 5.06
CA TRP A 325 10.81 9.62 5.25
C TRP A 325 10.05 8.49 4.54
N TYR A 326 10.63 7.30 4.54
CA TYR A 326 9.96 6.10 4.03
C TYR A 326 10.07 4.96 5.04
N PRO A 327 9.00 4.62 5.77
CA PRO A 327 8.98 3.51 6.71
C PRO A 327 9.36 2.18 6.04
N ARG A 328 10.23 1.42 6.69
CA ARG A 328 10.61 0.06 6.29
C ARG A 328 9.91 -0.98 7.13
N PHE A 329 9.73 -0.69 8.41
CA PHE A 329 8.96 -1.49 9.35
C PHE A 329 8.10 -0.59 10.21
N ARG A 330 6.84 -0.96 10.37
CA ARG A 330 5.86 -0.33 11.25
C ARG A 330 5.21 -1.36 12.16
N PHE A 331 4.74 -0.93 13.34
CA PHE A 331 4.08 -1.81 14.31
C PHE A 331 2.84 -2.51 13.74
N ALA A 332 2.10 -1.86 12.83
CA ALA A 332 0.99 -2.48 12.10
C ALA A 332 1.41 -3.75 11.35
N GLU A 333 2.65 -3.80 10.84
CA GLU A 333 3.16 -5.00 10.17
C GLU A 333 3.39 -6.15 11.13
N ALA A 334 3.87 -5.90 12.36
CA ALA A 334 3.95 -6.94 13.38
C ALA A 334 2.58 -7.57 13.65
N LEU A 335 1.55 -6.74 13.79
CA LEU A 335 0.18 -7.20 13.99
C LEU A 335 -0.35 -8.04 12.81
N LEU A 336 -0.10 -7.61 11.57
CA LEU A 336 -0.59 -8.35 10.41
C LEU A 336 0.22 -9.63 10.13
N ILE A 337 1.53 -9.64 10.41
CA ILE A 337 2.33 -10.87 10.37
C ILE A 337 1.82 -11.88 11.42
N ALA A 338 1.56 -11.42 12.65
CA ALA A 338 1.01 -12.27 13.70
C ALA A 338 -0.39 -12.78 13.34
N ALA A 339 -1.26 -11.91 12.78
CA ALA A 339 -2.59 -12.30 12.33
C ALA A 339 -2.55 -13.36 11.24
N GLU A 340 -1.70 -13.18 10.21
CA GLU A 340 -1.53 -14.14 9.12
C GLU A 340 -0.98 -15.47 9.63
N ALA A 341 0.11 -15.43 10.39
CA ALA A 341 0.73 -16.64 10.90
C ALA A 341 -0.21 -17.43 11.81
N ALA A 342 -0.92 -16.74 12.70
CA ALA A 342 -1.92 -17.36 13.58
C ALA A 342 -3.11 -17.94 12.78
N TYR A 343 -3.56 -17.26 11.73
CA TYR A 343 -4.62 -17.76 10.83
C TYR A 343 -4.18 -19.05 10.12
N GLU A 344 -2.99 -19.07 9.56
CA GLU A 344 -2.46 -20.23 8.81
C GLU A 344 -2.14 -21.43 9.70
N LEU A 345 -1.73 -21.19 10.95
CA LEU A 345 -1.58 -22.25 11.95
C LEU A 345 -2.93 -22.83 12.38
N GLY A 346 -3.98 -22.05 12.36
CA GLY A 346 -5.33 -22.47 12.66
C GLY A 346 -5.55 -22.95 14.09
N GLY A 347 -6.61 -23.74 14.30
CA GLY A 347 -6.93 -24.30 15.62
C GLY A 347 -7.07 -23.22 16.69
N VAL A 348 -6.41 -23.41 17.81
CA VAL A 348 -6.42 -22.45 18.94
C VAL A 348 -5.80 -21.07 18.62
N ASN A 349 -4.98 -20.98 17.58
CA ASN A 349 -4.36 -19.73 17.18
C ASN A 349 -5.34 -18.80 16.46
N LYS A 350 -6.49 -19.29 15.99
CA LYS A 350 -7.45 -18.46 15.24
C LYS A 350 -7.99 -17.30 16.07
N VAL A 351 -8.10 -17.43 17.38
CA VAL A 351 -8.44 -16.34 18.32
C VAL A 351 -7.41 -15.21 18.22
N LYS A 352 -6.12 -15.55 18.24
CA LYS A 352 -5.03 -14.56 18.08
C LYS A 352 -5.06 -13.86 16.71
N ALA A 353 -5.36 -14.62 15.65
CA ALA A 353 -5.50 -14.03 14.31
C ALA A 353 -6.56 -12.92 14.29
N VAL A 354 -7.72 -13.19 14.90
CA VAL A 354 -8.83 -12.23 15.03
C VAL A 354 -8.43 -11.04 15.91
N GLU A 355 -7.78 -11.27 17.03
CA GLU A 355 -7.32 -10.20 17.92
C GLU A 355 -6.39 -9.22 17.18
N TYR A 356 -5.35 -9.74 16.54
CA TYR A 356 -4.33 -8.88 15.90
C TYR A 356 -4.87 -8.13 14.68
N ILE A 357 -5.66 -8.77 13.82
CA ILE A 357 -6.24 -8.09 12.66
C ILE A 357 -7.24 -7.02 13.09
N ASN A 358 -8.04 -7.26 14.13
CA ASN A 358 -9.02 -6.30 14.61
C ASN A 358 -8.38 -5.06 15.23
N ARG A 359 -7.20 -5.16 15.83
CA ARG A 359 -6.44 -3.98 16.28
C ARG A 359 -6.14 -3.04 15.13
N VAL A 360 -5.76 -3.56 13.95
CA VAL A 360 -5.51 -2.76 12.74
C VAL A 360 -6.83 -2.23 12.16
N ARG A 361 -7.86 -3.06 12.10
CA ARG A 361 -9.20 -2.69 11.60
C ARG A 361 -9.87 -1.60 12.46
N ALA A 362 -9.72 -1.65 13.77
CA ALA A 362 -10.23 -0.62 14.69
C ALA A 362 -9.66 0.76 14.38
N ARG A 363 -8.38 0.86 13.97
CA ARG A 363 -7.78 2.12 13.51
C ARG A 363 -8.41 2.63 12.20
N GLY A 364 -8.90 1.75 11.35
CA GLY A 364 -9.67 2.10 10.16
C GLY A 364 -11.12 2.49 10.45
N GLY A 365 -11.60 2.25 11.66
CA GLY A 365 -13.00 2.47 12.05
C GLY A 365 -13.96 1.52 11.35
N ILE A 366 -13.50 0.34 10.94
CA ILE A 366 -14.28 -0.65 10.20
C ILE A 366 -14.69 -1.82 11.10
N LYS A 367 -15.71 -2.53 10.66
CA LYS A 367 -16.32 -3.65 11.41
C LYS A 367 -15.30 -4.71 11.78
N GLU A 368 -15.36 -5.16 13.03
CA GLU A 368 -14.54 -6.26 13.52
C GLU A 368 -14.92 -7.60 12.89
N LEU A 369 -13.91 -8.45 12.73
CA LEU A 369 -14.06 -9.85 12.36
C LEU A 369 -14.18 -10.74 13.60
N THR A 370 -14.73 -11.92 13.40
CA THR A 370 -14.81 -12.98 14.40
C THR A 370 -14.11 -14.24 13.89
N GLU A 371 -13.90 -15.24 14.75
CA GLU A 371 -13.36 -16.53 14.34
C GLU A 371 -14.18 -17.22 13.25
N SER A 372 -15.49 -16.97 13.20
CA SER A 372 -16.38 -17.54 12.19
C SER A 372 -16.39 -16.77 10.87
N THR A 373 -15.99 -15.49 10.88
CA THR A 373 -16.04 -14.62 9.69
C THR A 373 -14.68 -14.33 9.08
N ILE A 374 -13.58 -14.47 9.83
CA ILE A 374 -12.23 -14.24 9.28
C ILE A 374 -11.92 -15.27 8.17
N THR A 375 -11.46 -14.77 7.03
CA THR A 375 -11.00 -15.56 5.89
C THR A 375 -9.62 -15.10 5.46
N PHE A 376 -8.98 -15.87 4.58
CA PHE A 376 -7.70 -15.47 4.00
C PHE A 376 -7.82 -14.19 3.17
N GLU A 377 -8.94 -13.98 2.48
CA GLU A 377 -9.22 -12.77 1.70
C GLU A 377 -9.23 -11.52 2.59
N HIS A 378 -9.72 -11.61 3.82
CA HIS A 378 -9.66 -10.50 4.78
C HIS A 378 -8.20 -10.16 5.12
N ILE A 379 -7.33 -11.15 5.32
CA ILE A 379 -5.90 -10.92 5.56
C ILE A 379 -5.25 -10.24 4.35
N VAL A 380 -5.49 -10.79 3.14
CA VAL A 380 -4.98 -10.25 1.88
C VAL A 380 -5.43 -8.81 1.65
N ASN A 381 -6.70 -8.49 1.97
CA ASN A 381 -7.24 -7.15 1.83
C ASN A 381 -6.68 -6.20 2.89
N GLU A 382 -6.54 -6.65 4.15
CA GLU A 382 -5.98 -5.84 5.22
C GLU A 382 -4.54 -5.39 4.92
N TYR A 383 -3.69 -6.30 4.43
CA TYR A 383 -2.35 -5.93 3.93
C TYR A 383 -2.42 -4.94 2.77
N ARG A 384 -3.38 -5.11 1.85
CA ARG A 384 -3.53 -4.25 0.68
C ARG A 384 -3.85 -2.81 1.05
N VAL A 385 -4.81 -2.60 1.96
CA VAL A 385 -5.24 -1.25 2.35
C VAL A 385 -4.28 -0.60 3.33
N GLU A 386 -3.75 -1.36 4.27
CA GLU A 386 -2.81 -0.87 5.27
C GLU A 386 -1.48 -0.43 4.65
N PHE A 387 -0.91 -1.25 3.75
CA PHE A 387 0.40 -1.01 3.15
C PHE A 387 0.34 -0.53 1.71
N ALA A 388 -0.78 0.06 1.27
CA ALA A 388 -0.85 0.71 -0.04
C ALA A 388 0.31 1.71 -0.19
N PHE A 389 1.05 1.64 -1.31
CA PHE A 389 2.24 2.44 -1.64
C PHE A 389 3.47 2.22 -0.74
N GLU A 390 3.51 1.17 0.10
CA GLU A 390 4.64 0.83 0.97
C GLU A 390 5.46 -0.38 0.49
N ASP A 391 5.46 -0.70 -0.79
CA ASP A 391 6.24 -1.80 -1.41
C ASP A 391 5.84 -3.21 -0.92
N HIS A 392 4.58 -3.41 -0.49
CA HIS A 392 4.09 -4.71 -0.01
C HIS A 392 3.39 -5.51 -1.11
N ARG A 393 2.39 -4.95 -1.79
CA ARG A 393 1.42 -5.65 -2.65
C ARG A 393 2.04 -6.59 -3.67
N TRP A 394 3.12 -6.16 -4.36
CA TRP A 394 3.83 -6.98 -5.35
C TRP A 394 4.37 -8.28 -4.73
N TRP A 395 5.03 -8.14 -3.58
CA TRP A 395 5.67 -9.25 -2.91
C TRP A 395 4.66 -10.18 -2.24
N ASP A 396 3.60 -9.65 -1.69
CA ASP A 396 2.52 -10.40 -1.04
C ASP A 396 1.77 -11.26 -2.07
N LEU A 397 1.37 -10.70 -3.20
CA LEU A 397 0.76 -11.47 -4.28
C LEU A 397 1.69 -12.57 -4.81
N LYS A 398 2.99 -12.31 -4.83
CA LYS A 398 3.99 -13.29 -5.27
C LYS A 398 4.13 -14.45 -4.26
N ARG A 399 4.27 -14.14 -2.96
CA ARG A 399 4.42 -15.17 -1.91
C ARG A 399 3.15 -16.01 -1.70
N TRP A 400 1.97 -15.40 -1.81
CA TRP A 400 0.67 -16.09 -1.74
C TRP A 400 0.27 -16.77 -3.06
N ARG A 401 1.07 -16.63 -4.12
CA ARG A 401 0.77 -17.18 -5.46
C ARG A 401 -0.54 -16.65 -6.04
N LEU A 402 -0.89 -15.39 -5.77
CA LEU A 402 -2.08 -14.72 -6.26
C LEU A 402 -1.84 -13.82 -7.49
N ALA A 403 -0.59 -13.55 -7.85
CA ALA A 403 -0.25 -12.62 -8.93
C ALA A 403 -0.89 -13.02 -10.27
N HIS A 404 -0.89 -14.30 -10.62
CA HIS A 404 -1.48 -14.81 -11.85
C HIS A 404 -3.02 -14.72 -11.89
N THR A 405 -3.67 -14.68 -10.73
CA THR A 405 -5.12 -14.47 -10.61
C THR A 405 -5.48 -13.00 -10.70
N VAL A 406 -4.73 -12.16 -9.97
CA VAL A 406 -4.99 -10.71 -9.91
C VAL A 406 -4.61 -10.01 -11.21
N TRP A 407 -3.55 -10.47 -11.88
CA TRP A 407 -3.05 -9.87 -13.14
C TRP A 407 -3.12 -10.86 -14.31
N ASN A 408 -4.25 -11.52 -14.47
CA ASN A 408 -4.44 -12.56 -15.48
C ASN A 408 -4.64 -12.01 -16.91
N GLY A 409 -4.81 -10.70 -17.06
CA GLY A 409 -5.02 -10.03 -18.35
C GLY A 409 -6.39 -10.29 -18.99
N VAL A 410 -7.32 -10.93 -18.29
CA VAL A 410 -8.67 -11.17 -18.81
C VAL A 410 -9.44 -9.87 -18.85
N ILE A 411 -9.93 -9.50 -20.04
CA ILE A 411 -10.78 -8.33 -20.25
C ILE A 411 -12.09 -8.51 -19.47
N ASP A 412 -12.58 -7.43 -18.88
CA ASP A 412 -13.81 -7.38 -18.08
C ASP A 412 -13.75 -8.13 -16.73
N SER A 413 -12.56 -8.54 -16.31
CA SER A 413 -12.34 -9.03 -14.95
C SER A 413 -11.95 -7.89 -14.01
N PRO A 414 -12.76 -7.53 -13.00
CA PRO A 414 -12.47 -6.44 -12.07
C PRO A 414 -11.14 -6.61 -11.32
N THR A 415 -10.68 -7.85 -11.16
CA THR A 415 -9.40 -8.14 -10.50
C THR A 415 -8.20 -8.05 -11.43
N ALA A 416 -8.39 -8.21 -12.74
CA ALA A 416 -7.33 -8.30 -13.75
C ALA A 416 -7.05 -7.00 -14.48
N GLN A 417 -7.96 -6.04 -14.40
CA GLN A 417 -7.87 -4.76 -15.10
C GLN A 417 -7.64 -3.58 -14.15
N MET A 418 -7.08 -2.51 -14.68
CA MET A 418 -6.92 -1.24 -13.98
C MET A 418 -8.10 -0.35 -14.29
N TYR A 419 -8.91 -0.05 -13.28
CA TYR A 419 -10.09 0.80 -13.42
C TYR A 419 -9.82 2.21 -12.92
N SER A 420 -10.46 3.16 -13.60
CA SER A 420 -10.44 4.60 -13.29
C SER A 420 -11.88 5.07 -13.02
N LEU A 421 -12.03 6.14 -12.26
CA LEU A 421 -13.31 6.82 -12.04
C LEU A 421 -13.24 8.21 -12.66
N PHE A 422 -14.20 8.54 -13.52
CA PHE A 422 -14.30 9.86 -14.15
C PHE A 422 -15.50 10.61 -13.60
N PRO A 423 -15.33 11.50 -12.61
CA PRO A 423 -16.42 12.27 -12.02
C PRO A 423 -16.91 13.34 -12.98
N TYR A 424 -18.22 13.38 -13.23
CA TYR A 424 -18.86 14.40 -14.05
C TYR A 424 -19.81 15.23 -13.20
N LYS A 425 -19.77 16.56 -13.36
CA LYS A 425 -20.76 17.45 -12.78
C LYS A 425 -21.97 17.54 -13.70
N VAL A 426 -23.16 17.32 -13.14
CA VAL A 426 -24.41 17.51 -13.90
C VAL A 426 -24.65 18.99 -14.13
N LEU A 427 -24.77 19.38 -15.37
CA LEU A 427 -25.21 20.71 -15.75
C LEU A 427 -26.71 20.69 -15.83
N SER A 428 -27.38 21.24 -14.83
CA SER A 428 -28.82 21.54 -14.91
C SER A 428 -29.03 22.61 -15.97
N LEU A 429 -29.75 22.30 -17.02
CA LEU A 429 -30.34 23.32 -17.91
C LEU A 429 -31.40 24.09 -17.08
N ILE A 430 -30.94 25.02 -16.24
CA ILE A 430 -31.84 26.03 -15.65
C ILE A 430 -31.91 27.15 -16.68
N HIS A 431 -32.98 27.12 -17.42
CA HIS A 431 -33.68 28.20 -18.11
C HIS A 431 -32.84 29.36 -18.66
N ILE A 432 -32.91 29.41 -19.96
CA ILE A 432 -33.10 30.70 -20.64
C ILE A 432 -34.59 31.01 -20.59
#